data_d58960b5e0402e4eef611cac37835976
#
_entry.id   d58960b5e0402e4eef611cac37835976
#
_cell.length_a   1.000
_cell.length_b   1.000
_cell.length_c   1.000
_cell.angle_alpha   90.00
_cell.angle_beta   90.00
_cell.angle_gamma   90.00
#
_symmetry.space_group_name_H-M   'P 1'
#
loop_
_entity.id
_entity.type
_entity.pdbx_description
1 polymer ?
#
loop_
_entity_poly.entity_id
_entity_poly.type
_entity_poly.pdbx_seq_one_letter_code
_entity_poly.pdbx_strand_id
1 'polypeptide(L)'
;MRNIYSIVLVVAVVAMSLGCAEKKPQELSFTQLMEQSSPEQVQAWYNGASCLSEEYTKAHAAELRAQKKLLVFDLDGTLSNHKCPMPEANKALLDALGKKYHLVMCGAGNAPRIHKQMEQYPIDIVGNYGMQHAKVVDGELQITKQIVTEVDAAFFLEKTNYLREKYGYTNYYGEPIEFHKTGMVTFGLLGTTAPKEEKIVFDPDRAKRRVMYPEVLEIFKDYTVYIGGSSSFDIVGKQYNKYDATLEYAQMYGYTKEQVLFMGDDMGDGGGDSHVRLGGMDYIHVLDYTKIPEMLAFLLEE
;
A
#
# COMPACT_ATOMS: atom_id res chain seq x y z
N MET A 1 29.77 -7.80 15.16
CA MET A 1 29.79 -8.79 14.07
C MET A 1 28.37 -9.33 13.95
N ARG A 2 27.59 -8.71 13.09
CA ARG A 2 26.20 -9.10 12.81
C ARG A 2 26.26 -10.01 11.59
N ASN A 3 25.98 -11.30 11.79
CA ASN A 3 25.83 -12.24 10.68
C ASN A 3 24.62 -11.80 9.85
N ILE A 4 24.92 -11.27 8.69
CA ILE A 4 23.93 -11.01 7.63
C ILE A 4 23.62 -12.38 7.02
N TYR A 5 22.65 -13.09 7.59
CA TYR A 5 21.96 -14.13 6.85
C TYR A 5 20.85 -13.43 6.05
N SER A 6 21.22 -12.96 4.85
CA SER A 6 20.25 -12.80 3.78
C SER A 6 19.66 -14.18 3.55
N ILE A 7 18.49 -14.45 4.13
CA ILE A 7 17.68 -15.60 3.73
C ILE A 7 17.08 -15.21 2.38
N VAL A 8 17.88 -15.34 1.34
CA VAL A 8 17.39 -15.49 -0.02
C VAL A 8 16.72 -16.85 -0.03
N LEU A 9 15.43 -16.90 0.15
CA LEU A 9 14.66 -18.11 -0.05
C LEU A 9 14.62 -18.40 -1.56
N VAL A 10 15.73 -18.99 -2.05
CA VAL A 10 15.75 -19.64 -3.35
C VAL A 10 14.94 -20.92 -3.16
N VAL A 11 13.66 -20.88 -3.47
CA VAL A 11 12.90 -22.10 -3.72
C VAL A 11 13.45 -22.68 -5.01
N ALA A 12 14.42 -23.59 -4.88
CA ALA A 12 14.92 -24.36 -5.97
C ALA A 12 13.80 -25.30 -6.45
N VAL A 13 13.05 -24.88 -7.43
CA VAL A 13 12.28 -25.78 -8.26
C VAL A 13 13.29 -26.54 -9.11
N VAL A 14 13.48 -27.81 -8.82
CA VAL A 14 14.25 -28.73 -9.68
C VAL A 14 13.51 -28.84 -11.01
N ALA A 15 13.91 -28.01 -11.98
CA ALA A 15 13.51 -28.18 -13.37
C ALA A 15 14.59 -29.00 -14.06
N MET A 16 14.25 -30.22 -14.44
CA MET A 16 15.06 -31.03 -15.35
C MET A 16 15.23 -30.31 -16.67
N SER A 17 16.49 -30.18 -17.07
CA SER A 17 17.00 -29.53 -18.27
C SER A 17 16.43 -30.07 -19.58
N LEU A 18 15.91 -29.19 -20.39
CA LEU A 18 16.02 -29.23 -21.87
C LEU A 18 16.01 -27.79 -22.38
N GLY A 19 17.07 -27.43 -23.06
CA GLY A 19 17.50 -26.09 -23.49
C GLY A 19 16.41 -25.11 -23.87
N CYS A 20 16.26 -24.09 -23.04
CA CYS A 20 15.60 -22.82 -23.38
C CYS A 20 16.26 -21.70 -22.56
N ALA A 21 16.37 -20.53 -23.15
CA ALA A 21 16.91 -19.34 -22.53
C ALA A 21 16.44 -19.17 -21.08
N GLU A 22 17.33 -18.91 -20.16
CA GLU A 22 17.05 -18.66 -18.74
C GLU A 22 16.01 -17.53 -18.61
N LYS A 23 14.75 -17.91 -18.42
CA LYS A 23 13.75 -16.96 -17.91
C LYS A 23 14.18 -16.59 -16.49
N LYS A 24 14.40 -15.29 -16.25
CA LYS A 24 14.53 -14.78 -14.87
C LYS A 24 13.39 -15.39 -14.05
N PRO A 25 13.65 -15.85 -12.80
CA PRO A 25 12.60 -16.33 -11.92
C PRO A 25 11.51 -15.27 -11.81
N GLN A 26 10.28 -15.62 -12.12
CA GLN A 26 9.16 -14.71 -11.94
C GLN A 26 8.97 -14.51 -10.44
N GLU A 27 9.04 -13.26 -9.97
CA GLU A 27 8.76 -12.95 -8.58
C GLU A 27 7.32 -13.34 -8.27
N LEU A 28 7.12 -14.05 -7.15
CA LEU A 28 5.80 -14.45 -6.70
C LEU A 28 5.00 -13.23 -6.26
N SER A 29 3.72 -13.17 -6.59
CA SER A 29 2.82 -12.20 -5.99
C SER A 29 2.68 -12.47 -4.48
N PHE A 30 2.24 -11.47 -3.71
CA PHE A 30 2.02 -11.64 -2.28
C PHE A 30 1.08 -12.83 -1.98
N THR A 31 0.00 -12.96 -2.73
CA THR A 31 -0.95 -14.08 -2.58
C THR A 31 -0.27 -15.43 -2.78
N GLN A 32 0.51 -15.58 -3.86
CA GLN A 32 1.27 -16.80 -4.13
C GLN A 32 2.33 -17.06 -3.05
N LEU A 33 2.97 -16.02 -2.55
CA LEU A 33 3.95 -16.08 -1.48
C LEU A 33 3.30 -16.60 -0.19
N MET A 34 2.13 -16.07 0.20
CA MET A 34 1.39 -16.47 1.41
C MET A 34 0.88 -17.92 1.32
N GLU A 35 0.37 -18.34 0.16
CA GLU A 35 -0.12 -19.70 -0.08
C GLU A 35 0.99 -20.77 0.01
N GLN A 36 2.23 -20.40 -0.31
CA GLN A 36 3.37 -21.31 -0.37
C GLN A 36 4.22 -21.31 0.90
N SER A 37 3.92 -20.42 1.87
CA SER A 37 4.75 -20.22 3.05
C SER A 37 4.23 -20.94 4.28
N SER A 38 5.18 -21.42 5.11
CA SER A 38 4.82 -21.96 6.41
C SER A 38 4.43 -20.84 7.39
N PRO A 39 3.68 -21.15 8.47
CA PRO A 39 3.37 -20.17 9.51
C PRO A 39 4.60 -19.49 10.10
N GLU A 40 5.72 -20.19 10.23
CA GLU A 40 6.99 -19.66 10.73
C GLU A 40 7.62 -18.68 9.74
N GLN A 41 7.52 -18.95 8.44
CA GLN A 41 7.98 -18.03 7.40
C GLN A 41 7.13 -16.77 7.37
N VAL A 42 5.80 -16.90 7.49
CA VAL A 42 4.88 -15.77 7.62
C VAL A 42 5.24 -14.92 8.84
N GLN A 43 5.52 -15.56 9.99
CA GLN A 43 5.92 -14.85 11.19
C GLN A 43 7.28 -14.16 11.06
N ALA A 44 8.24 -14.78 10.36
CA ALA A 44 9.55 -14.18 10.10
C ALA A 44 9.44 -12.92 9.23
N TRP A 45 8.58 -12.92 8.23
CA TRP A 45 8.27 -11.71 7.45
C TRP A 45 7.60 -10.64 8.31
N TYR A 46 6.72 -11.05 9.19
CA TYR A 46 6.03 -10.18 10.12
C TYR A 46 6.99 -9.42 11.04
N ASN A 47 8.06 -10.07 11.44
CA ASN A 47 9.10 -9.48 12.30
C ASN A 47 10.07 -8.54 11.55
N GLY A 48 9.84 -8.29 10.27
CA GLY A 48 10.34 -7.11 9.56
C GLY A 48 11.83 -7.07 9.27
N ALA A 49 12.34 -8.04 8.50
CA ALA A 49 13.72 -7.98 8.01
C ALA A 49 13.97 -6.89 6.94
N SER A 50 12.91 -6.36 6.32
CA SER A 50 12.97 -5.40 5.21
C SER A 50 12.73 -3.95 5.62
N CYS A 51 12.47 -3.66 6.90
CA CYS A 51 12.37 -2.28 7.40
C CYS A 51 13.75 -1.63 7.48
N LEU A 52 13.96 -0.57 6.70
CA LEU A 52 15.20 0.19 6.73
C LEU A 52 15.13 1.25 7.83
N SER A 53 15.82 0.98 8.96
CA SER A 53 15.91 1.95 10.05
C SER A 53 16.78 3.15 9.65
N GLU A 54 16.63 4.25 10.38
CA GLU A 54 17.47 5.45 10.17
C GLU A 54 18.98 5.14 10.33
N GLU A 55 19.33 4.30 11.29
CA GLU A 55 20.72 3.85 11.47
C GLU A 55 21.21 3.05 10.25
N TYR A 56 20.37 2.14 9.74
CA TYR A 56 20.70 1.35 8.56
C TYR A 56 20.86 2.22 7.32
N THR A 57 19.93 3.13 7.06
CA THR A 57 19.96 4.01 5.88
C THR A 57 21.18 4.92 5.88
N LYS A 58 21.58 5.46 7.04
CA LYS A 58 22.82 6.24 7.18
C LYS A 58 24.08 5.41 6.93
N ALA A 59 24.13 4.20 7.47
CA ALA A 59 25.30 3.32 7.31
C ALA A 59 25.48 2.79 5.88
N HIS A 60 24.38 2.62 5.12
CA HIS A 60 24.38 2.03 3.78
C HIS A 60 23.91 3.02 2.69
N ALA A 61 23.99 4.32 2.95
CA ALA A 61 23.46 5.36 2.07
C ALA A 61 23.97 5.24 0.63
N ALA A 62 25.27 5.06 0.44
CA ALA A 62 25.87 4.94 -0.90
C ALA A 62 25.38 3.69 -1.66
N GLU A 63 25.26 2.55 -0.96
CA GLU A 63 24.75 1.30 -1.52
C GLU A 63 23.28 1.45 -1.93
N LEU A 64 22.45 2.01 -1.05
CA LEU A 64 21.03 2.25 -1.32
C LEU A 64 20.82 3.20 -2.50
N ARG A 65 21.60 4.30 -2.57
CA ARG A 65 21.56 5.21 -3.73
C ARG A 65 21.90 4.52 -5.05
N ALA A 66 22.87 3.65 -5.05
CA ALA A 66 23.27 2.91 -6.24
C ALA A 66 22.22 1.87 -6.66
N GLN A 67 21.61 1.20 -5.68
CA GLN A 67 20.66 0.11 -5.88
C GLN A 67 19.26 0.58 -6.22
N LYS A 68 18.71 1.53 -5.45
CA LYS A 68 17.31 1.96 -5.61
C LYS A 68 17.12 2.75 -6.90
N LYS A 69 16.02 2.47 -7.60
CA LYS A 69 15.64 3.12 -8.88
C LYS A 69 14.21 3.63 -8.86
N LEU A 70 13.31 2.91 -8.16
CA LEU A 70 11.92 3.24 -8.01
C LEU A 70 11.61 3.55 -6.54
N LEU A 71 11.13 4.75 -6.27
CA LEU A 71 10.63 5.17 -4.96
C LEU A 71 9.11 5.21 -5.01
N VAL A 72 8.49 4.46 -4.11
CA VAL A 72 7.04 4.31 -4.03
C VAL A 72 6.55 4.93 -2.73
N PHE A 73 5.55 5.78 -2.81
CA PHE A 73 5.02 6.52 -1.67
C PHE A 73 3.55 6.17 -1.45
N ASP A 74 3.16 5.91 -0.21
CA ASP A 74 1.79 6.15 0.21
C ASP A 74 1.54 7.66 0.40
N LEU A 75 0.26 8.05 0.54
CA LEU A 75 -0.11 9.46 0.67
C LEU A 75 -0.50 9.85 2.10
N ASP A 76 -1.62 9.28 2.56
CA ASP A 76 -2.27 9.66 3.82
C ASP A 76 -1.49 9.14 5.03
N GLY A 77 -0.80 9.99 5.77
CA GLY A 77 0.10 9.63 6.88
C GLY A 77 1.58 9.57 6.47
N THR A 78 1.86 9.50 5.17
CA THR A 78 3.21 9.35 4.62
C THR A 78 3.73 10.63 3.98
N LEU A 79 3.02 11.22 3.01
CA LEU A 79 3.39 12.49 2.36
C LEU A 79 2.52 13.65 2.82
N SER A 80 1.36 13.38 3.39
CA SER A 80 0.45 14.39 3.91
C SER A 80 -0.27 13.89 5.14
N ASN A 81 -0.85 14.79 5.91
CA ASN A 81 -1.86 14.40 6.89
C ASN A 81 -3.09 13.83 6.17
N HIS A 82 -3.82 12.93 6.84
CA HIS A 82 -5.00 12.27 6.27
C HIS A 82 -5.97 13.26 5.63
N LYS A 83 -6.27 13.06 4.35
CA LYS A 83 -7.19 13.89 3.55
C LYS A 83 -6.82 15.38 3.51
N CYS A 84 -5.55 15.71 3.70
CA CYS A 84 -5.02 17.06 3.59
C CYS A 84 -4.12 17.19 2.36
N PRO A 85 -3.91 18.41 1.84
CA PRO A 85 -2.89 18.66 0.83
C PRO A 85 -1.50 18.28 1.32
N MET A 86 -0.61 17.99 0.39
CA MET A 86 0.80 17.69 0.67
C MET A 86 1.54 19.00 1.05
N PRO A 87 2.33 19.02 2.15
CA PRO A 87 3.14 20.16 2.52
C PRO A 87 4.16 20.52 1.44
N GLU A 88 4.49 21.82 1.31
CA GLU A 88 5.49 22.32 0.35
C GLU A 88 6.87 21.66 0.53
N ALA A 89 7.26 21.39 1.78
CA ALA A 89 8.53 20.69 2.05
C ALA A 89 8.58 19.29 1.41
N ASN A 90 7.44 18.58 1.42
CA ASN A 90 7.35 17.25 0.83
C ASN A 90 7.25 17.31 -0.70
N LYS A 91 6.62 18.36 -1.27
CA LYS A 91 6.69 18.61 -2.73
C LYS A 91 8.12 18.87 -3.18
N ALA A 92 8.84 19.74 -2.46
CA ALA A 92 10.25 20.04 -2.75
C ALA A 92 11.15 18.80 -2.64
N LEU A 93 10.86 17.89 -1.69
CA LEU A 93 11.54 16.60 -1.58
C LEU A 93 11.29 15.75 -2.83
N LEU A 94 10.04 15.62 -3.27
CA LEU A 94 9.70 14.84 -4.47
C LEU A 94 10.35 15.44 -5.72
N ASP A 95 10.39 16.78 -5.86
CA ASP A 95 11.10 17.47 -6.95
C ASP A 95 12.60 17.15 -6.98
N ALA A 96 13.23 17.08 -5.80
CA ALA A 96 14.63 16.72 -5.70
C ALA A 96 14.88 15.23 -6.02
N LEU A 97 14.07 14.34 -5.46
CA LEU A 97 14.17 12.89 -5.70
C LEU A 97 13.86 12.53 -7.15
N GLY A 98 12.88 13.17 -7.76
CA GLY A 98 12.48 12.91 -9.16
C GLY A 98 13.56 13.23 -10.21
N LYS A 99 14.61 13.98 -9.84
CA LYS A 99 15.78 14.19 -10.69
C LYS A 99 16.73 12.98 -10.75
N LYS A 100 16.65 12.08 -9.77
CA LYS A 100 17.55 10.94 -9.61
C LYS A 100 16.83 9.59 -9.71
N TYR A 101 15.56 9.54 -9.34
CA TYR A 101 14.76 8.32 -9.19
C TYR A 101 13.44 8.40 -9.96
N HIS A 102 12.91 7.25 -10.33
CA HIS A 102 11.52 7.15 -10.76
C HIS A 102 10.63 7.18 -9.52
N LEU A 103 9.61 8.03 -9.53
CA LEU A 103 8.67 8.19 -8.41
C LEU A 103 7.29 7.70 -8.79
N VAL A 104 6.59 7.06 -7.87
CA VAL A 104 5.19 6.68 -8.03
C VAL A 104 4.44 6.77 -6.70
N MET A 105 3.21 7.21 -6.77
CA MET A 105 2.25 7.18 -5.66
C MET A 105 1.48 5.87 -5.68
N CYS A 106 1.44 5.12 -4.57
CA CYS A 106 0.67 3.88 -4.44
C CYS A 106 -0.31 3.98 -3.27
N GLY A 107 -1.59 4.19 -3.54
CA GLY A 107 -2.59 4.48 -2.51
C GLY A 107 -3.86 3.64 -2.55
N ALA A 108 -4.60 3.63 -1.43
CA ALA A 108 -5.91 3.00 -1.30
C ALA A 108 -7.01 3.73 -2.09
N GLY A 109 -6.91 5.05 -2.24
CA GLY A 109 -7.85 5.88 -2.97
C GLY A 109 -7.78 5.69 -4.48
N ASN A 110 -8.84 6.09 -5.20
CA ASN A 110 -8.77 6.15 -6.65
C ASN A 110 -7.83 7.26 -7.13
N ALA A 111 -7.24 7.08 -8.33
CA ALA A 111 -6.24 7.99 -8.86
C ALA A 111 -6.71 9.46 -8.97
N PRO A 112 -7.94 9.78 -9.42
CA PRO A 112 -8.43 11.15 -9.42
C PRO A 112 -8.50 11.80 -8.03
N ARG A 113 -8.90 11.03 -6.99
CA ARG A 113 -8.93 11.52 -5.60
C ARG A 113 -7.52 11.82 -5.10
N ILE A 114 -6.59 10.89 -5.33
CA ILE A 114 -5.18 11.05 -4.93
C ILE A 114 -4.60 12.28 -5.62
N HIS A 115 -4.75 12.40 -6.94
CA HIS A 115 -4.23 13.52 -7.73
C HIS A 115 -4.78 14.88 -7.25
N LYS A 116 -6.11 14.94 -6.98
CA LYS A 116 -6.74 16.14 -6.41
C LYS A 116 -6.15 16.49 -5.03
N GLN A 117 -5.95 15.50 -4.14
CA GLN A 117 -5.39 15.72 -2.81
C GLN A 117 -3.95 16.20 -2.86
N MET A 118 -3.18 15.74 -3.85
CA MET A 118 -1.82 16.19 -4.12
C MET A 118 -1.75 17.54 -4.87
N GLU A 119 -2.89 18.24 -5.01
CA GLU A 119 -2.97 19.52 -5.73
C GLU A 119 -2.43 19.44 -7.16
N GLN A 120 -2.75 18.32 -7.82
CA GLN A 120 -2.37 18.01 -9.20
C GLN A 120 -0.85 17.86 -9.42
N TYR A 121 -0.11 17.50 -8.36
CA TYR A 121 1.31 17.23 -8.47
C TYR A 121 1.60 16.15 -9.55
N PRO A 122 2.58 16.40 -10.46
CA PRO A 122 2.81 15.56 -11.63
C PRO A 122 3.60 14.28 -11.31
N ILE A 123 2.93 13.29 -10.73
CA ILE A 123 3.50 11.98 -10.40
C ILE A 123 2.58 10.87 -10.91
N ASP A 124 3.14 9.74 -11.33
CA ASP A 124 2.37 8.54 -11.66
C ASP A 124 1.64 8.01 -10.41
N ILE A 125 0.43 7.49 -10.60
CA ILE A 125 -0.41 7.02 -9.51
C ILE A 125 -0.87 5.59 -9.75
N VAL A 126 -0.64 4.75 -8.76
CA VAL A 126 -1.25 3.41 -8.62
C VAL A 126 -2.31 3.52 -7.52
N GLY A 127 -3.57 3.55 -7.94
CA GLY A 127 -4.72 3.73 -7.05
C GLY A 127 -5.50 2.45 -6.80
N ASN A 128 -6.39 2.48 -5.79
CA ASN A 128 -7.24 1.36 -5.41
C ASN A 128 -6.47 0.04 -5.30
N TYR A 129 -5.36 0.04 -4.56
CA TYR A 129 -4.53 -1.17 -4.34
C TYR A 129 -4.05 -1.85 -5.64
N GLY A 130 -3.79 -1.08 -6.72
CA GLY A 130 -3.34 -1.59 -8.01
C GLY A 130 -4.43 -1.79 -9.07
N MET A 131 -5.69 -1.54 -8.73
CA MET A 131 -6.81 -1.64 -9.68
C MET A 131 -6.85 -0.48 -10.67
N GLN A 132 -6.14 0.63 -10.40
CA GLN A 132 -5.98 1.76 -11.31
C GLN A 132 -4.51 2.14 -11.44
N HIS A 133 -4.09 2.45 -12.68
CA HIS A 133 -2.86 3.19 -12.95
C HIS A 133 -3.22 4.49 -13.68
N ALA A 134 -2.51 5.56 -13.35
CA ALA A 134 -2.69 6.84 -14.00
C ALA A 134 -1.34 7.55 -14.13
N LYS A 135 -1.23 8.39 -15.16
CA LYS A 135 -0.08 9.25 -15.42
C LYS A 135 -0.54 10.69 -15.58
N VAL A 136 0.33 11.62 -15.26
CA VAL A 136 0.11 13.02 -15.59
C VAL A 136 0.85 13.35 -16.87
N VAL A 137 0.12 13.68 -17.92
CA VAL A 137 0.65 14.02 -19.24
C VAL A 137 0.14 15.42 -19.61
N ASP A 138 1.04 16.33 -19.90
CA ASP A 138 0.70 17.74 -20.23
C ASP A 138 -0.18 18.43 -19.17
N GLY A 139 0.02 18.07 -17.88
CA GLY A 139 -0.73 18.59 -16.74
C GLY A 139 -2.09 17.92 -16.49
N GLU A 140 -2.49 16.96 -17.31
CA GLU A 140 -3.75 16.24 -17.18
C GLU A 140 -3.57 14.80 -16.70
N LEU A 141 -4.43 14.34 -15.79
CA LEU A 141 -4.43 12.98 -15.30
C LEU A 141 -5.07 12.04 -16.32
N GLN A 142 -4.32 11.09 -16.82
CA GLN A 142 -4.78 10.06 -17.75
C GLN A 142 -4.79 8.69 -17.06
N ILE A 143 -5.94 8.04 -17.01
CA ILE A 143 -6.05 6.65 -16.52
C ILE A 143 -5.52 5.71 -17.60
N THR A 144 -4.43 5.03 -17.32
CA THR A 144 -3.76 4.09 -18.25
C THR A 144 -4.18 2.63 -18.04
N LYS A 145 -4.64 2.29 -16.82
CA LYS A 145 -5.22 0.99 -16.48
C LYS A 145 -6.39 1.21 -15.53
N GLN A 146 -7.48 0.52 -15.77
CA GLN A 146 -8.59 0.46 -14.82
C GLN A 146 -9.21 -0.93 -14.86
N ILE A 147 -9.14 -1.62 -13.74
CA ILE A 147 -9.90 -2.84 -13.51
C ILE A 147 -11.34 -2.44 -13.19
N VAL A 148 -12.28 -3.17 -13.73
CA VAL A 148 -13.72 -3.08 -13.38
C VAL A 148 -14.17 -4.47 -13.02
N THR A 149 -14.56 -4.66 -11.76
CA THR A 149 -15.06 -5.93 -11.25
C THR A 149 -16.47 -5.72 -10.70
N GLU A 150 -17.39 -6.58 -11.08
CA GLU A 150 -18.71 -6.62 -10.49
C GLU A 150 -18.64 -7.17 -9.08
N VAL A 151 -19.43 -6.58 -8.18
CA VAL A 151 -19.57 -7.02 -6.80
C VAL A 151 -21.01 -7.36 -6.50
N ASP A 152 -21.23 -8.37 -5.67
CA ASP A 152 -22.57 -8.70 -5.17
C ASP A 152 -23.00 -7.67 -4.12
N ALA A 153 -23.62 -6.59 -4.57
CA ALA A 153 -24.05 -5.51 -3.69
C ALA A 153 -25.04 -5.98 -2.60
N ALA A 154 -25.88 -6.98 -2.90
CA ALA A 154 -26.83 -7.51 -1.92
C ALA A 154 -26.09 -8.23 -0.78
N PHE A 155 -25.10 -9.06 -1.11
CA PHE A 155 -24.22 -9.71 -0.14
C PHE A 155 -23.52 -8.68 0.76
N PHE A 156 -22.89 -7.68 0.17
CA PHE A 156 -22.18 -6.67 0.95
C PHE A 156 -23.11 -5.88 1.87
N LEU A 157 -24.29 -5.47 1.38
CA LEU A 157 -25.27 -4.76 2.20
C LEU A 157 -25.79 -5.62 3.36
N GLU A 158 -26.12 -6.89 3.12
CA GLU A 158 -26.55 -7.82 4.16
C GLU A 158 -25.48 -7.96 5.26
N LYS A 159 -24.24 -8.24 4.87
CA LYS A 159 -23.16 -8.53 5.83
C LYS A 159 -22.73 -7.28 6.61
N THR A 160 -22.65 -6.13 5.96
CA THR A 160 -22.30 -4.88 6.64
C THR A 160 -23.42 -4.39 7.54
N ASN A 161 -24.69 -4.57 7.21
CA ASN A 161 -25.81 -4.26 8.10
C ASN A 161 -25.78 -5.16 9.34
N TYR A 162 -25.56 -6.47 9.18
CA TYR A 162 -25.36 -7.39 10.30
C TYR A 162 -24.23 -6.89 11.25
N LEU A 163 -23.06 -6.51 10.69
CA LEU A 163 -21.95 -5.99 11.49
C LEU A 163 -22.32 -4.68 12.19
N ARG A 164 -23.04 -3.78 11.52
CA ARG A 164 -23.51 -2.52 12.11
C ARG A 164 -24.42 -2.76 13.33
N GLU A 165 -25.41 -3.63 13.17
CA GLU A 165 -26.33 -3.98 14.24
C GLU A 165 -25.60 -4.62 15.42
N LYS A 166 -24.74 -5.60 15.15
CA LYS A 166 -24.00 -6.32 16.19
C LYS A 166 -23.06 -5.43 17.00
N TYR A 167 -22.39 -4.48 16.35
CA TYR A 167 -21.39 -3.61 16.98
C TYR A 167 -21.91 -2.20 17.33
N GLY A 168 -23.20 -1.93 17.10
CA GLY A 168 -23.84 -0.69 17.49
C GLY A 168 -23.56 0.51 16.59
N TYR A 169 -23.18 0.31 15.32
CA TYR A 169 -22.92 1.38 14.34
C TYR A 169 -24.10 1.61 13.42
N THR A 170 -25.32 1.67 13.99
CA THR A 170 -26.57 1.83 13.23
C THR A 170 -26.87 3.25 12.77
N ASN A 171 -26.22 4.25 13.42
CA ASN A 171 -26.32 5.64 13.01
C ASN A 171 -25.16 6.02 12.11
N TYR A 172 -25.44 6.49 10.89
CA TYR A 172 -24.41 6.87 9.91
C TYR A 172 -24.92 7.97 8.98
N TYR A 173 -24.00 8.63 8.30
CA TYR A 173 -24.26 9.72 7.37
C TYR A 173 -24.23 9.22 5.92
N GLY A 174 -25.25 9.53 5.13
CA GLY A 174 -25.35 9.12 3.73
C GLY A 174 -25.55 7.62 3.56
N GLU A 175 -24.81 7.02 2.64
CA GLU A 175 -24.90 5.59 2.35
C GLU A 175 -24.07 4.76 3.35
N PRO A 176 -24.51 3.54 3.69
CA PRO A 176 -23.79 2.65 4.61
C PRO A 176 -22.48 2.13 4.05
N ILE A 177 -22.38 2.09 2.73
CA ILE A 177 -21.28 1.47 1.98
C ILE A 177 -21.01 2.27 0.70
N GLU A 178 -19.74 2.31 0.28
CA GLU A 178 -19.36 2.89 -1.00
C GLU A 178 -18.87 1.79 -1.94
N PHE A 179 -19.50 1.66 -3.09
CA PHE A 179 -19.07 0.77 -4.16
C PHE A 179 -18.28 1.56 -5.21
N HIS A 180 -17.01 1.23 -5.36
CA HIS A 180 -16.14 1.84 -6.35
C HIS A 180 -16.30 1.17 -7.72
N LYS A 181 -16.09 1.91 -8.79
CA LYS A 181 -16.13 1.36 -10.17
C LYS A 181 -15.15 0.21 -10.40
N THR A 182 -14.07 0.18 -9.62
CA THR A 182 -13.07 -0.87 -9.70
C THR A 182 -13.52 -2.20 -9.08
N GLY A 183 -14.60 -2.21 -8.31
CA GLY A 183 -15.04 -3.35 -7.52
C GLY A 183 -14.48 -3.35 -6.08
N MET A 184 -13.69 -2.34 -5.70
CA MET A 184 -13.38 -2.08 -4.30
C MET A 184 -14.64 -1.64 -3.57
N VAL A 185 -14.78 -2.06 -2.32
CA VAL A 185 -15.89 -1.70 -1.44
C VAL A 185 -15.35 -1.04 -0.19
N THR A 186 -15.87 0.14 0.17
CA THR A 186 -15.52 0.81 1.42
C THR A 186 -16.70 0.73 2.39
N PHE A 187 -16.53 -0.03 3.47
CA PHE A 187 -17.48 -0.12 4.58
C PHE A 187 -17.15 0.95 5.63
N GLY A 188 -17.77 2.12 5.52
CA GLY A 188 -17.56 3.23 6.43
C GLY A 188 -18.44 3.13 7.67
N LEU A 189 -17.90 2.95 8.87
CA LEU A 189 -18.71 2.84 10.10
C LEU A 189 -19.56 4.08 10.37
N LEU A 190 -19.04 5.26 10.05
CA LEU A 190 -19.78 6.52 10.12
C LEU A 190 -20.58 6.85 8.86
N GLY A 191 -20.54 5.98 7.82
CA GLY A 191 -21.17 6.22 6.54
C GLY A 191 -20.32 7.05 5.56
N THR A 192 -20.84 7.21 4.33
CA THR A 192 -20.06 7.78 3.22
C THR A 192 -19.86 9.28 3.33
N THR A 193 -20.82 10.02 3.88
CA THR A 193 -20.84 11.49 3.94
C THR A 193 -20.61 12.07 5.34
N ALA A 194 -20.09 11.27 6.29
CA ALA A 194 -19.76 11.77 7.63
C ALA A 194 -18.75 12.94 7.56
N PRO A 195 -18.90 13.96 8.42
CA PRO A 195 -17.99 15.09 8.50
C PRO A 195 -16.54 14.63 8.72
N LYS A 196 -15.57 15.34 8.10
CA LYS A 196 -14.14 15.01 8.19
C LYS A 196 -13.67 15.00 9.65
N GLU A 197 -14.11 15.99 10.42
CA GLU A 197 -13.75 16.19 11.81
C GLU A 197 -14.19 15.00 12.67
N GLU A 198 -15.39 14.48 12.45
CA GLU A 198 -15.90 13.30 13.14
C GLU A 198 -15.13 12.04 12.71
N LYS A 199 -14.81 11.88 11.43
CA LYS A 199 -14.03 10.75 10.94
C LYS A 199 -12.65 10.68 11.59
N ILE A 200 -11.97 11.81 11.73
CA ILE A 200 -10.60 11.86 12.28
C ILE A 200 -10.54 11.44 13.75
N VAL A 201 -11.51 11.88 14.56
CA VAL A 201 -11.54 11.60 15.99
C VAL A 201 -12.24 10.29 16.35
N PHE A 202 -12.87 9.63 15.38
CA PHE A 202 -13.68 8.43 15.62
C PHE A 202 -12.88 7.25 16.18
N ASP A 203 -11.77 6.93 15.55
CA ASP A 203 -10.98 5.72 15.84
C ASP A 203 -9.51 5.92 15.43
N PRO A 204 -8.81 6.91 16.07
CA PRO A 204 -7.47 7.31 15.64
C PRO A 204 -6.42 6.20 15.82
N ASP A 205 -6.57 5.37 16.84
CA ASP A 205 -5.70 4.22 17.14
C ASP A 205 -6.22 2.90 16.54
N ARG A 206 -7.34 2.95 15.81
CA ARG A 206 -8.03 1.80 15.21
C ARG A 206 -8.56 0.76 16.21
N ALA A 207 -8.60 1.08 17.50
CA ALA A 207 -9.00 0.14 18.55
C ALA A 207 -10.43 -0.38 18.35
N LYS A 208 -11.37 0.49 17.96
CA LYS A 208 -12.77 0.10 17.69
C LYS A 208 -12.88 -0.87 16.52
N ARG A 209 -12.19 -0.58 15.41
CA ARG A 209 -12.20 -1.45 14.23
C ARG A 209 -11.43 -2.75 14.44
N ARG A 210 -10.37 -2.73 15.26
CA ARG A 210 -9.62 -3.96 15.62
C ARG A 210 -10.48 -4.97 16.39
N VAL A 211 -11.44 -4.52 17.20
CA VAL A 211 -12.40 -5.42 17.86
C VAL A 211 -13.28 -6.15 16.85
N MET A 212 -13.67 -5.50 15.77
CA MET A 212 -14.51 -6.10 14.72
C MET A 212 -13.70 -6.93 13.71
N TYR A 213 -12.43 -6.62 13.54
CA TYR A 213 -11.60 -7.06 12.41
C TYR A 213 -11.57 -8.58 12.22
N PRO A 214 -11.44 -9.42 13.27
CA PRO A 214 -11.46 -10.89 13.09
C PRO A 214 -12.75 -11.40 12.46
N GLU A 215 -13.90 -10.84 12.82
CA GLU A 215 -15.18 -11.23 12.25
C GLU A 215 -15.38 -10.67 10.82
N VAL A 216 -14.91 -9.44 10.57
CA VAL A 216 -14.91 -8.87 9.22
C VAL A 216 -14.07 -9.73 8.27
N LEU A 217 -12.90 -10.20 8.73
CA LEU A 217 -12.06 -11.13 7.95
C LEU A 217 -12.76 -12.45 7.65
N GLU A 218 -13.47 -13.04 8.62
CA GLU A 218 -14.18 -14.31 8.42
C GLU A 218 -15.35 -14.15 7.45
N ILE A 219 -16.12 -13.07 7.58
CA ILE A 219 -17.26 -12.79 6.70
C ILE A 219 -16.80 -12.52 5.27
N PHE A 220 -15.73 -11.77 5.09
CA PHE A 220 -15.19 -11.40 3.78
C PHE A 220 -13.91 -12.20 3.44
N LYS A 221 -13.85 -13.47 3.86
CA LYS A 221 -12.66 -14.34 3.69
C LYS A 221 -12.20 -14.54 2.24
N ASP A 222 -13.08 -14.31 1.27
CA ASP A 222 -12.76 -14.36 -0.16
C ASP A 222 -12.21 -13.05 -0.71
N TYR A 223 -12.03 -12.07 0.15
CA TYR A 223 -11.50 -10.74 -0.14
C TYR A 223 -10.29 -10.43 0.75
N THR A 224 -9.51 -9.44 0.35
CA THR A 224 -8.55 -8.79 1.24
C THR A 224 -9.25 -7.63 1.93
N VAL A 225 -9.12 -7.54 3.25
CA VAL A 225 -9.75 -6.51 4.07
C VAL A 225 -8.68 -5.70 4.79
N TYR A 226 -8.75 -4.38 4.63
CA TYR A 226 -7.91 -3.43 5.33
C TYR A 226 -8.72 -2.63 6.35
N ILE A 227 -8.10 -2.27 7.47
CA ILE A 227 -8.60 -1.25 8.38
C ILE A 227 -8.27 0.10 7.76
N GLY A 228 -9.07 0.51 6.76
CA GLY A 228 -8.78 1.63 5.87
C GLY A 228 -9.15 2.99 6.45
N GLY A 229 -8.42 4.01 6.06
CA GLY A 229 -8.72 5.39 6.44
C GLY A 229 -8.95 5.60 7.95
N SER A 230 -9.76 6.59 8.30
CA SER A 230 -10.02 6.96 9.71
C SER A 230 -11.24 6.26 10.34
N SER A 231 -12.16 5.69 9.54
CA SER A 231 -13.43 5.16 10.06
C SER A 231 -14.02 4.02 9.21
N SER A 232 -13.24 3.38 8.35
CA SER A 232 -13.75 2.38 7.41
C SER A 232 -12.93 1.10 7.39
N PHE A 233 -13.50 0.08 6.75
CA PHE A 233 -12.78 -1.05 6.18
C PHE A 233 -12.80 -0.93 4.67
N ASP A 234 -11.67 -1.17 4.02
CA ASP A 234 -11.56 -1.29 2.58
C ASP A 234 -11.48 -2.77 2.22
N ILE A 235 -12.36 -3.21 1.32
CA ILE A 235 -12.52 -4.62 0.94
C ILE A 235 -12.26 -4.71 -0.56
N VAL A 236 -11.26 -5.49 -0.95
CA VAL A 236 -10.83 -5.66 -2.34
C VAL A 236 -10.68 -7.14 -2.68
N GLY A 237 -10.67 -7.49 -3.96
CA GLY A 237 -10.33 -8.85 -4.37
C GLY A 237 -8.96 -9.27 -3.83
N LYS A 238 -8.79 -10.56 -3.50
CA LYS A 238 -7.57 -11.09 -2.83
C LYS A 238 -6.26 -10.77 -3.53
N GLN A 239 -6.30 -10.61 -4.85
CA GLN A 239 -5.12 -10.31 -5.67
C GLN A 239 -4.69 -8.85 -5.62
N TYR A 240 -5.45 -7.96 -4.95
CA TYR A 240 -5.17 -6.53 -4.94
C TYR A 240 -4.63 -6.09 -3.59
N ASN A 241 -3.40 -5.61 -3.60
CA ASN A 241 -2.69 -5.06 -2.44
C ASN A 241 -1.54 -4.19 -2.92
N LYS A 242 -0.97 -3.36 -2.05
CA LYS A 242 0.10 -2.44 -2.45
C LYS A 242 1.43 -3.12 -2.79
N TYR A 243 1.70 -4.32 -2.27
CA TYR A 243 2.91 -5.07 -2.62
C TYR A 243 2.87 -5.54 -4.08
N ASP A 244 1.82 -6.31 -4.45
CA ASP A 244 1.66 -6.82 -5.81
C ASP A 244 1.51 -5.66 -6.82
N ALA A 245 0.78 -4.60 -6.44
CA ALA A 245 0.62 -3.40 -7.25
C ALA A 245 1.96 -2.69 -7.52
N THR A 246 2.82 -2.61 -6.50
CA THR A 246 4.16 -2.04 -6.63
C THR A 246 5.06 -2.91 -7.51
N LEU A 247 5.03 -4.24 -7.33
CA LEU A 247 5.79 -5.15 -8.20
C LEU A 247 5.34 -5.08 -9.65
N GLU A 248 4.03 -5.08 -9.90
CA GLU A 248 3.49 -4.94 -11.26
C GLU A 248 4.00 -3.64 -11.91
N TYR A 249 3.89 -2.52 -11.15
CA TYR A 249 4.37 -1.23 -11.65
C TYR A 249 5.89 -1.23 -11.91
N ALA A 250 6.68 -1.78 -10.99
CA ALA A 250 8.12 -1.90 -11.15
C ALA A 250 8.50 -2.70 -12.40
N GLN A 251 7.83 -3.84 -12.62
CA GLN A 251 8.06 -4.71 -13.78
C GLN A 251 7.73 -4.02 -15.12
N MET A 252 6.71 -3.14 -15.17
CA MET A 252 6.39 -2.36 -16.38
C MET A 252 7.56 -1.49 -16.85
N TYR A 253 8.45 -1.09 -15.91
CA TYR A 253 9.64 -0.29 -16.18
C TYR A 253 10.94 -1.09 -16.13
N GLY A 254 10.87 -2.41 -15.98
CA GLY A 254 12.02 -3.31 -15.95
C GLY A 254 12.82 -3.26 -14.65
N TYR A 255 12.22 -2.76 -13.56
CA TYR A 255 12.85 -2.79 -12.24
C TYR A 255 12.60 -4.10 -11.52
N THR A 256 13.59 -4.55 -10.73
CA THR A 256 13.46 -5.68 -9.82
C THR A 256 12.97 -5.21 -8.43
N LYS A 257 12.52 -6.14 -7.58
CA LYS A 257 12.08 -5.83 -6.21
C LYS A 257 13.17 -5.13 -5.39
N GLU A 258 14.42 -5.55 -5.53
CA GLU A 258 15.57 -4.97 -4.82
C GLU A 258 15.82 -3.51 -5.20
N GLN A 259 15.39 -3.10 -6.40
CA GLN A 259 15.51 -1.73 -6.88
C GLN A 259 14.38 -0.81 -6.41
N VAL A 260 13.40 -1.36 -5.69
CA VAL A 260 12.27 -0.61 -5.13
C VAL A 260 12.57 -0.22 -3.69
N LEU A 261 12.13 0.97 -3.29
CA LEU A 261 12.02 1.40 -1.91
C LEU A 261 10.62 1.99 -1.69
N PHE A 262 9.89 1.42 -0.73
CA PHE A 262 8.54 1.85 -0.39
C PHE A 262 8.54 2.72 0.87
N MET A 263 7.80 3.81 0.87
CA MET A 263 7.56 4.67 2.03
C MET A 263 6.07 4.61 2.39
N GLY A 264 5.76 4.23 3.63
CA GLY A 264 4.38 4.13 4.12
C GLY A 264 4.29 4.21 5.64
N ASP A 265 3.10 4.58 6.14
CA ASP A 265 2.84 4.72 7.58
C ASP A 265 2.09 3.52 8.16
N ASP A 266 1.38 2.76 7.33
CA ASP A 266 0.39 1.78 7.76
C ASP A 266 0.86 0.32 7.59
N MET A 267 2.03 0.01 8.19
CA MET A 267 2.68 -1.30 8.10
C MET A 267 2.13 -2.35 9.07
N GLY A 268 1.19 -1.97 9.95
CA GLY A 268 0.60 -2.86 10.97
C GLY A 268 -0.41 -3.87 10.40
N ASP A 269 -0.90 -4.75 11.29
CA ASP A 269 -1.89 -5.76 10.92
C ASP A 269 -3.18 -5.13 10.43
N GLY A 270 -3.63 -5.57 9.25
CA GLY A 270 -4.77 -4.99 8.57
C GLY A 270 -4.52 -3.60 8.00
N GLY A 271 -3.31 -3.09 8.10
CA GLY A 271 -2.95 -1.79 7.53
C GLY A 271 -2.80 -1.84 6.02
N GLY A 272 -2.98 -0.67 5.36
CA GLY A 272 -2.93 -0.54 3.91
C GLY A 272 -1.58 -0.93 3.29
N ASP A 273 -0.47 -0.77 4.04
CA ASP A 273 0.90 -1.08 3.63
C ASP A 273 1.41 -2.43 4.16
N SER A 274 0.59 -3.15 4.93
CA SER A 274 0.99 -4.40 5.60
C SER A 274 1.55 -5.44 4.62
N HIS A 275 1.00 -5.54 3.42
CA HIS A 275 1.45 -6.48 2.40
C HIS A 275 2.85 -6.17 1.86
N VAL A 276 3.26 -4.89 1.85
CA VAL A 276 4.63 -4.48 1.49
C VAL A 276 5.62 -5.09 2.47
N ARG A 277 5.34 -4.95 3.77
CA ARG A 277 6.14 -5.55 4.84
C ARG A 277 6.15 -7.07 4.75
N LEU A 278 4.97 -7.70 4.64
CA LEU A 278 4.83 -9.15 4.58
C LEU A 278 5.49 -9.75 3.33
N GLY A 279 5.46 -9.06 2.20
CA GLY A 279 6.12 -9.46 0.95
C GLY A 279 7.64 -9.29 0.95
N GLY A 280 8.21 -8.70 2.00
CA GLY A 280 9.67 -8.52 2.14
C GLY A 280 10.27 -7.53 1.14
N MET A 281 9.50 -6.52 0.74
CA MET A 281 10.01 -5.37 -0.02
C MET A 281 10.70 -4.40 0.96
N ASP A 282 11.81 -3.81 0.56
CA ASP A 282 12.48 -2.79 1.37
C ASP A 282 11.56 -1.58 1.56
N TYR A 283 11.37 -1.18 2.80
CA TYR A 283 10.52 -0.03 3.13
C TYR A 283 11.07 0.82 4.26
N ILE A 284 10.67 2.08 4.26
CA ILE A 284 10.83 3.01 5.37
C ILE A 284 9.46 3.23 6.01
N HIS A 285 9.37 2.95 7.32
CA HIS A 285 8.14 3.20 8.08
C HIS A 285 8.10 4.67 8.50
N VAL A 286 7.15 5.42 7.94
CA VAL A 286 6.96 6.84 8.20
C VAL A 286 6.00 6.99 9.37
N LEU A 287 6.49 7.45 10.52
CA LEU A 287 5.65 7.69 11.71
C LEU A 287 5.14 9.13 11.77
N ASP A 288 5.81 10.05 11.08
CA ASP A 288 5.47 11.46 11.01
C ASP A 288 5.80 11.98 9.59
N TYR A 289 4.77 12.27 8.82
CA TYR A 289 4.89 12.76 7.44
C TYR A 289 5.68 14.09 7.32
N THR A 290 5.79 14.87 8.40
CA THR A 290 6.58 16.10 8.41
C THR A 290 8.09 15.85 8.45
N LYS A 291 8.50 14.63 8.82
CA LYS A 291 9.89 14.20 8.94
C LYS A 291 10.43 13.47 7.70
N ILE A 292 9.57 13.18 6.73
CA ILE A 292 10.00 12.44 5.54
C ILE A 292 11.14 13.10 4.76
N PRO A 293 11.28 14.45 4.68
CA PRO A 293 12.45 15.07 4.08
C PRO A 293 13.76 14.70 4.80
N GLU A 294 13.75 14.67 6.14
CA GLU A 294 14.91 14.28 6.94
C GLU A 294 15.23 12.79 6.78
N MET A 295 14.18 11.95 6.77
CA MET A 295 14.32 10.49 6.65
C MET A 295 14.91 10.06 5.30
N LEU A 296 14.63 10.79 4.22
CA LEU A 296 15.09 10.48 2.86
C LEU A 296 16.29 11.32 2.41
N ALA A 297 16.85 12.17 3.27
CA ALA A 297 17.99 13.03 2.93
C ALA A 297 19.18 12.20 2.39
N PHE A 298 19.41 10.99 2.91
CA PHE A 298 20.48 10.10 2.47
C PHE A 298 20.40 9.73 0.97
N LEU A 299 19.23 9.80 0.33
CA LEU A 299 19.06 9.54 -1.10
C LEU A 299 19.52 10.73 -1.97
N LEU A 300 19.62 11.92 -1.40
CA LEU A 300 19.97 13.15 -2.10
C LEU A 300 21.43 13.54 -1.98
N GLU A 301 22.17 12.96 -1.01
CA GLU A 301 23.61 13.16 -0.83
C GLU A 301 24.40 12.77 -2.09
N GLU A 302 25.60 13.33 -2.26
CA GLU A 302 26.51 13.05 -3.38
C GLU A 302 27.35 11.76 -3.15
#